data_a331de7a0a817859e17aa4040d023f98
#
_entry.id   a331de7a0a817859e17aa4040d023f98
#
_cell.length_a   1.000
_cell.length_b   1.000
_cell.length_c   1.000
_cell.angle_alpha   90.00
_cell.angle_beta   90.00
_cell.angle_gamma   90.00
#
_symmetry.space_group_name_H-M   'P 1'
#
loop_
_entity.id
_entity.type
_entity.pdbx_description
1 polymer ?
#
loop_
_entity_poly.entity_id
_entity_poly.type
_entity_poly.pdbx_seq_one_letter_code
_entity_poly.pdbx_strand_id
1 'polypeptide(L)'
;MPENLALRMRPTDIDQIIGQQHLVGPGKIIRRMVEANRLSSMILYGPPGIGKTSIASAIAGTTKYAFRTFNATVDSKKRLQEIAEEAKFSGGLVLLLDEIHRLDKTKQDFLLPLLESGLVIMIGATTENPFFSVTPAIRSRVQIFELEPLSNDDIRTAIQLALTDMERGFDFPVELDDEALDFIAISTNGDLRSAYNSLDLAVLSTPEDSKGIRHITLDVMENSLQKNYITMDKDGDGHYDVLSALQKSIRGSDVNASLHYAARLVEAGDLPSLARRLTVIAYEDIGLANPDAQVHTVTALEAAQRIGFPEARILIANIVIDLALSPKSNSAYLAMDKALADLRKNGNLPIPRHLRDGHYAGSKELGNAQDYLYPHSYPGNWVKQDYLPDKIKDANYFTPNENGKYERALGMTKDKIDDLKK
;
A
#
# COMPACT_ATOMS: atom_id res chain seq x y z
N MET A 1 -18.40 22.34 22.55
CA MET A 1 -19.11 21.70 21.42
C MET A 1 -19.35 20.27 21.84
N PRO A 2 -20.51 19.66 21.57
CA PRO A 2 -20.69 18.25 21.82
C PRO A 2 -19.69 17.44 21.00
N GLU A 3 -19.21 16.32 21.56
CA GLU A 3 -18.30 15.42 20.84
C GLU A 3 -19.00 14.86 19.60
N ASN A 4 -18.24 14.64 18.53
CA ASN A 4 -18.70 14.06 17.28
C ASN A 4 -19.30 12.65 17.52
N LEU A 5 -20.38 12.28 16.81
CA LEU A 5 -21.08 11.01 16.93
C LEU A 5 -20.13 9.80 16.83
N ALA A 6 -19.18 9.82 15.90
CA ALA A 6 -18.20 8.75 15.74
C ALA A 6 -17.31 8.54 16.99
N LEU A 7 -17.09 9.56 17.80
CA LEU A 7 -16.35 9.46 19.05
C LEU A 7 -17.25 8.96 20.17
N ARG A 8 -18.47 9.48 20.27
CA ARG A 8 -19.48 9.06 21.27
C ARG A 8 -19.86 7.59 21.11
N MET A 9 -20.01 7.12 19.88
CA MET A 9 -20.36 5.72 19.56
C MET A 9 -19.18 4.76 19.63
N ARG A 10 -17.97 5.22 20.01
CA ARG A 10 -16.81 4.34 20.13
C ARG A 10 -17.08 3.25 21.18
N PRO A 11 -16.89 1.96 20.83
CA PRO A 11 -17.10 0.86 21.77
C PRO A 11 -16.13 0.94 22.95
N THR A 12 -16.65 0.70 24.16
CA THR A 12 -15.91 0.60 25.41
C THR A 12 -15.81 -0.84 25.91
N ASP A 13 -16.50 -1.76 25.23
CA ASP A 13 -16.51 -3.19 25.54
C ASP A 13 -16.42 -4.00 24.24
N ILE A 14 -15.82 -5.21 24.33
CA ILE A 14 -15.64 -6.08 23.15
C ILE A 14 -16.98 -6.53 22.55
N ASP A 15 -18.04 -6.61 23.34
CA ASP A 15 -19.38 -6.98 22.87
C ASP A 15 -20.09 -5.87 22.09
N GLN A 16 -19.59 -4.63 22.17
CA GLN A 16 -20.12 -3.49 21.41
C GLN A 16 -19.47 -3.35 20.02
N ILE A 17 -18.50 -4.20 19.68
CA ILE A 17 -17.84 -4.12 18.37
C ILE A 17 -18.79 -4.65 17.30
N ILE A 18 -19.02 -3.80 16.29
CA ILE A 18 -19.81 -4.15 15.11
C ILE A 18 -18.87 -4.63 14.02
N GLY A 19 -19.22 -5.74 13.35
CA GLY A 19 -18.38 -6.38 12.34
C GLY A 19 -17.17 -7.12 12.92
N GLN A 20 -16.17 -7.39 12.09
CA GLN A 20 -14.90 -8.05 12.45
C GLN A 20 -15.08 -9.40 13.17
N GLN A 21 -16.15 -10.13 12.86
CA GLN A 21 -16.54 -11.37 13.56
C GLN A 21 -15.45 -12.46 13.47
N HIS A 22 -14.61 -12.44 12.45
CA HIS A 22 -13.48 -13.35 12.28
C HIS A 22 -12.37 -13.15 13.33
N LEU A 23 -12.30 -11.98 13.98
CA LEU A 23 -11.32 -11.64 15.03
C LEU A 23 -11.94 -11.59 16.43
N VAL A 24 -13.12 -10.95 16.57
CA VAL A 24 -13.73 -10.63 17.86
C VAL A 24 -14.99 -11.46 18.16
N GLY A 25 -15.49 -12.28 17.23
CA GLY A 25 -16.63 -13.16 17.42
C GLY A 25 -16.38 -14.23 18.49
N PRO A 26 -17.42 -14.94 18.93
CA PRO A 26 -17.30 -16.00 19.94
C PRO A 26 -16.21 -17.03 19.59
N GLY A 27 -15.30 -17.29 20.52
CA GLY A 27 -14.19 -18.24 20.36
C GLY A 27 -13.05 -17.77 19.43
N LYS A 28 -13.11 -16.56 18.86
CA LYS A 28 -12.07 -16.00 18.00
C LYS A 28 -10.90 -15.46 18.81
N ILE A 29 -9.77 -15.25 18.09
CA ILE A 29 -8.47 -15.05 18.76
C ILE A 29 -8.43 -13.82 19.67
N ILE A 30 -8.93 -12.67 19.25
CA ILE A 30 -8.90 -11.46 20.08
C ILE A 30 -9.84 -11.61 21.28
N ARG A 31 -11.05 -12.15 21.06
CA ARG A 31 -12.00 -12.42 22.16
C ARG A 31 -11.40 -13.36 23.19
N ARG A 32 -10.80 -14.46 22.78
CA ARG A 32 -10.16 -15.42 23.72
C ARG A 32 -9.03 -14.78 24.53
N MET A 33 -8.22 -13.90 23.92
CA MET A 33 -7.17 -13.17 24.64
C MET A 33 -7.75 -12.24 25.70
N VAL A 34 -8.84 -11.55 25.39
CA VAL A 34 -9.55 -10.65 26.31
C VAL A 34 -10.18 -11.44 27.45
N GLU A 35 -10.97 -12.49 27.15
CA GLU A 35 -11.63 -13.36 28.16
C GLU A 35 -10.64 -14.04 29.09
N ALA A 36 -9.48 -14.47 28.56
CA ALA A 36 -8.42 -15.05 29.36
C ALA A 36 -7.60 -14.01 30.15
N ASN A 37 -7.86 -12.69 29.94
CA ASN A 37 -7.04 -11.58 30.44
C ASN A 37 -5.52 -11.78 30.15
N ARG A 38 -5.21 -12.32 28.97
CA ARG A 38 -3.87 -12.59 28.47
C ARG A 38 -3.69 -11.99 27.08
N LEU A 39 -3.43 -10.70 27.06
CA LEU A 39 -3.19 -9.99 25.82
C LEU A 39 -1.76 -10.22 25.32
N SER A 40 -1.61 -10.33 24.02
CA SER A 40 -0.34 -10.26 23.32
C SER A 40 -0.26 -8.98 22.52
N SER A 41 0.93 -8.43 22.33
CA SER A 41 1.14 -7.30 21.43
C SER A 41 0.68 -7.66 20.02
N MET A 42 -0.01 -6.72 19.36
CA MET A 42 -0.60 -6.94 18.05
C MET A 42 -0.55 -5.69 17.16
N ILE A 43 -0.68 -5.89 15.87
CA ILE A 43 -0.91 -4.84 14.87
C ILE A 43 -2.23 -5.14 14.18
N LEU A 44 -3.10 -4.13 14.17
CA LEU A 44 -4.37 -4.13 13.45
C LEU A 44 -4.18 -3.30 12.18
N TYR A 45 -4.35 -3.89 11.00
CA TYR A 45 -4.19 -3.16 9.75
C TYR A 45 -5.40 -3.33 8.83
N GLY A 46 -5.60 -2.38 7.94
CA GLY A 46 -6.68 -2.36 6.95
C GLY A 46 -7.22 -0.94 6.71
N PRO A 47 -8.22 -0.75 5.85
CA PRO A 47 -8.76 0.55 5.43
C PRO A 47 -9.13 1.48 6.60
N PRO A 48 -9.23 2.81 6.38
CA PRO A 48 -9.69 3.74 7.40
C PRO A 48 -11.14 3.47 7.81
N GLY A 49 -11.52 3.88 9.02
CA GLY A 49 -12.91 3.85 9.50
C GLY A 49 -13.50 2.47 9.84
N ILE A 50 -12.76 1.36 9.68
CA ILE A 50 -13.24 -0.03 9.87
C ILE A 50 -13.15 -0.55 11.32
N GLY A 51 -12.71 0.28 12.28
CA GLY A 51 -12.74 -0.07 13.70
C GLY A 51 -11.40 -0.42 14.36
N LYS A 52 -10.22 -0.19 13.73
CA LYS A 52 -8.90 -0.48 14.36
C LYS A 52 -8.75 0.12 15.76
N THR A 53 -8.94 1.43 15.86
CA THR A 53 -8.86 2.15 17.15
C THR A 53 -10.01 1.78 18.10
N SER A 54 -11.17 1.43 17.55
CA SER A 54 -12.34 0.98 18.32
C SER A 54 -12.09 -0.35 19.01
N ILE A 55 -11.49 -1.32 18.30
CA ILE A 55 -11.10 -2.61 18.90
C ILE A 55 -10.11 -2.39 20.05
N ALA A 56 -9.11 -1.54 19.86
CA ALA A 56 -8.15 -1.22 20.92
C ALA A 56 -8.80 -0.59 22.15
N SER A 57 -9.76 0.34 21.94
CA SER A 57 -10.54 0.94 23.03
C SER A 57 -11.41 -0.09 23.75
N ALA A 58 -12.09 -0.98 23.02
CA ALA A 58 -12.91 -2.04 23.58
C ALA A 58 -12.07 -3.04 24.40
N ILE A 59 -10.89 -3.44 23.90
CA ILE A 59 -9.95 -4.29 24.65
C ILE A 59 -9.56 -3.61 25.96
N ALA A 60 -9.25 -2.30 25.89
CA ALA A 60 -8.87 -1.53 27.08
C ALA A 60 -10.01 -1.45 28.12
N GLY A 61 -11.25 -1.23 27.67
CA GLY A 61 -12.42 -1.15 28.57
C GLY A 61 -12.80 -2.49 29.18
N THR A 62 -12.64 -3.59 28.43
CA THR A 62 -12.96 -4.94 28.93
C THR A 62 -11.88 -5.51 29.85
N THR A 63 -10.63 -5.03 29.74
CA THR A 63 -9.51 -5.55 30.53
C THR A 63 -9.13 -4.63 31.68
N LYS A 64 -8.37 -5.16 32.66
CA LYS A 64 -7.92 -4.40 33.84
C LYS A 64 -6.60 -3.65 33.63
N TYR A 65 -6.07 -3.64 32.40
CA TYR A 65 -4.80 -2.97 32.11
C TYR A 65 -4.96 -1.44 32.08
N ALA A 66 -3.95 -0.73 32.55
CA ALA A 66 -3.84 0.70 32.28
C ALA A 66 -3.74 0.93 30.77
N PHE A 67 -4.40 1.95 30.23
CA PHE A 67 -4.48 2.23 28.81
C PHE A 67 -3.91 3.59 28.48
N ARG A 68 -3.04 3.67 27.49
CA ARG A 68 -2.48 4.90 26.93
C ARG A 68 -2.53 4.90 25.43
N THR A 69 -2.67 6.08 24.87
CA THR A 69 -2.63 6.30 23.43
C THR A 69 -1.38 7.07 23.05
N PHE A 70 -0.82 6.73 21.92
CA PHE A 70 0.31 7.42 21.31
C PHE A 70 0.06 7.52 19.80
N ASN A 71 0.11 8.74 19.26
CA ASN A 71 0.00 8.97 17.83
C ASN A 71 1.39 9.20 17.25
N ALA A 72 1.82 8.32 16.31
CA ALA A 72 3.16 8.35 15.74
C ALA A 72 3.47 9.65 14.98
N THR A 73 2.44 10.34 14.46
CA THR A 73 2.60 11.59 13.69
C THR A 73 2.78 12.83 14.58
N VAL A 74 2.12 12.85 15.74
CA VAL A 74 2.02 14.07 16.58
C VAL A 74 2.90 13.96 17.81
N ASP A 75 2.99 12.77 18.43
CA ASP A 75 3.64 12.60 19.72
C ASP A 75 5.16 12.47 19.63
N SER A 76 5.83 13.09 20.59
CA SER A 76 7.29 13.09 20.67
C SER A 76 7.85 11.83 21.34
N LYS A 77 9.14 11.56 21.13
CA LYS A 77 9.87 10.48 21.83
C LYS A 77 9.78 10.63 23.36
N LYS A 78 9.75 11.87 23.88
CA LYS A 78 9.60 12.15 25.31
C LYS A 78 8.30 11.58 25.86
N ARG A 79 7.19 11.73 25.12
CA ARG A 79 5.88 11.16 25.49
C ARG A 79 5.95 9.63 25.60
N LEU A 80 6.67 8.99 24.67
CA LEU A 80 6.85 7.54 24.71
C LEU A 80 7.68 7.09 25.92
N GLN A 81 8.68 7.89 26.33
CA GLN A 81 9.46 7.66 27.54
C GLN A 81 8.61 7.80 28.82
N GLU A 82 7.74 8.80 28.89
CA GLU A 82 6.80 8.98 30.00
C GLU A 82 5.87 7.78 30.15
N ILE A 83 5.32 7.26 29.04
CA ILE A 83 4.49 6.05 29.01
C ILE A 83 5.29 4.82 29.48
N ALA A 84 6.54 4.70 29.07
CA ALA A 84 7.40 3.59 29.48
C ALA A 84 7.71 3.62 30.99
N GLU A 85 7.94 4.81 31.57
CA GLU A 85 8.10 4.94 33.03
C GLU A 85 6.81 4.60 33.78
N GLU A 86 5.66 5.08 33.28
CA GLU A 86 4.36 4.71 33.86
C GLU A 86 4.13 3.20 33.85
N ALA A 87 4.49 2.50 32.73
CA ALA A 87 4.39 1.05 32.62
C ALA A 87 5.17 0.32 33.71
N LYS A 88 6.34 0.83 34.10
CA LYS A 88 7.14 0.27 35.18
C LYS A 88 6.46 0.37 36.56
N PHE A 89 5.79 1.52 36.81
CA PHE A 89 5.09 1.74 38.07
C PHE A 89 3.77 0.96 38.17
N SER A 90 3.04 0.82 37.06
CA SER A 90 1.75 0.11 37.01
C SER A 90 1.86 -1.41 36.89
N GLY A 91 3.07 -1.93 36.69
CA GLY A 91 3.26 -3.37 36.44
C GLY A 91 2.85 -3.83 35.05
N GLY A 92 2.68 -2.90 34.13
CA GLY A 92 2.32 -3.14 32.74
C GLY A 92 1.14 -2.30 32.27
N LEU A 93 1.09 -1.97 31.00
CA LEU A 93 -0.01 -1.25 30.36
C LEU A 93 -0.24 -1.66 28.91
N VAL A 94 -1.44 -1.37 28.40
CA VAL A 94 -1.79 -1.46 26.98
C VAL A 94 -1.54 -0.10 26.32
N LEU A 95 -0.70 -0.09 25.30
CA LEU A 95 -0.40 1.09 24.49
C LEU A 95 -1.06 0.95 23.10
N LEU A 96 -2.06 1.79 22.83
CA LEU A 96 -2.52 2.00 21.47
C LEU A 96 -1.54 2.92 20.75
N LEU A 97 -0.93 2.41 19.71
CA LEU A 97 -0.01 3.14 18.86
C LEU A 97 -0.67 3.37 17.51
N ASP A 98 -1.25 4.58 17.33
CA ASP A 98 -1.95 4.95 16.11
C ASP A 98 -0.96 5.40 15.03
N GLU A 99 -1.24 5.07 13.77
CA GLU A 99 -0.40 5.33 12.59
C GLU A 99 1.03 4.77 12.75
N ILE A 100 1.15 3.51 13.21
CA ILE A 100 2.46 2.88 13.51
C ILE A 100 3.44 2.96 12.34
N HIS A 101 2.96 3.00 11.09
CA HIS A 101 3.77 3.15 9.88
C HIS A 101 4.55 4.50 9.82
N ARG A 102 4.11 5.52 10.58
CA ARG A 102 4.80 6.82 10.71
C ARG A 102 5.88 6.83 11.78
N LEU A 103 6.05 5.71 12.50
CA LEU A 103 7.03 5.63 13.58
C LEU A 103 8.45 5.49 13.01
N ASP A 104 9.32 6.45 13.31
CA ASP A 104 10.72 6.37 12.90
C ASP A 104 11.46 5.19 13.55
N LYS A 105 12.56 4.75 12.93
CA LYS A 105 13.32 3.60 13.40
C LYS A 105 13.79 3.74 14.85
N THR A 106 14.16 4.95 15.28
CA THR A 106 14.65 5.21 16.65
C THR A 106 13.56 4.98 17.69
N LYS A 107 12.31 5.36 17.39
CA LYS A 107 11.17 5.10 18.27
C LYS A 107 10.80 3.61 18.24
N GLN A 108 10.87 2.95 17.05
CA GLN A 108 10.66 1.51 16.94
C GLN A 108 11.69 0.73 17.79
N ASP A 109 12.97 1.06 17.71
CA ASP A 109 14.02 0.40 18.49
C ASP A 109 13.85 0.65 20.00
N PHE A 110 13.33 1.81 20.41
CA PHE A 110 13.00 2.10 21.82
C PHE A 110 11.89 1.19 22.38
N LEU A 111 10.93 0.79 21.56
CA LEU A 111 9.83 -0.08 21.98
C LEU A 111 10.27 -1.53 22.20
N LEU A 112 11.30 -2.01 21.53
CA LEU A 112 11.69 -3.43 21.57
C LEU A 112 11.89 -3.99 23.00
N PRO A 113 12.68 -3.36 23.89
CA PRO A 113 12.86 -3.86 25.25
C PRO A 113 11.56 -3.90 26.08
N LEU A 114 10.64 -2.96 25.81
CA LEU A 114 9.36 -2.85 26.51
C LEU A 114 8.39 -3.97 26.09
N LEU A 115 8.42 -4.32 24.81
CA LEU A 115 7.65 -5.46 24.28
C LEU A 115 8.21 -6.80 24.77
N GLU A 116 9.54 -6.96 24.80
CA GLU A 116 10.22 -8.17 25.27
C GLU A 116 9.98 -8.43 26.76
N SER A 117 9.98 -7.38 27.57
CA SER A 117 9.73 -7.50 29.01
C SER A 117 8.26 -7.72 29.35
N GLY A 118 7.34 -7.50 28.40
CA GLY A 118 5.89 -7.52 28.65
C GLY A 118 5.38 -6.32 29.45
N LEU A 119 6.20 -5.30 29.71
CA LEU A 119 5.79 -4.07 30.38
C LEU A 119 4.81 -3.26 29.54
N VAL A 120 4.92 -3.34 28.21
CA VAL A 120 4.01 -2.69 27.28
C VAL A 120 3.41 -3.77 26.38
N ILE A 121 2.09 -3.86 26.41
CA ILE A 121 1.32 -4.62 25.41
C ILE A 121 0.90 -3.63 24.34
N MET A 122 1.51 -3.71 23.18
CA MET A 122 1.28 -2.79 22.07
C MET A 122 0.10 -3.24 21.20
N ILE A 123 -0.83 -2.34 20.95
CA ILE A 123 -1.82 -2.48 19.88
C ILE A 123 -1.51 -1.41 18.83
N GLY A 124 -0.78 -1.80 17.78
CA GLY A 124 -0.48 -0.91 16.65
C GLY A 124 -1.68 -0.81 15.71
N ALA A 125 -2.06 0.39 15.28
CA ALA A 125 -3.07 0.60 14.24
C ALA A 125 -2.40 1.22 13.01
N THR A 126 -2.73 0.73 11.81
CA THR A 126 -2.21 1.25 10.54
C THR A 126 -3.16 1.01 9.39
N THR A 127 -3.12 1.88 8.39
CA THR A 127 -3.76 1.67 7.08
C THR A 127 -2.83 1.01 6.08
N GLU A 128 -1.52 0.98 6.35
CA GLU A 128 -0.52 0.39 5.48
C GLU A 128 -0.21 -1.06 5.87
N ASN A 129 0.22 -1.86 4.88
CA ASN A 129 0.67 -3.23 5.12
C ASN A 129 1.91 -3.23 6.04
N PRO A 130 1.81 -3.81 7.25
CA PRO A 130 2.89 -3.77 8.23
C PRO A 130 4.17 -4.50 7.78
N PHE A 131 4.09 -5.36 6.77
CA PHE A 131 5.27 -6.03 6.22
C PHE A 131 6.22 -5.07 5.49
N PHE A 132 5.73 -3.92 5.03
CA PHE A 132 6.55 -2.89 4.38
C PHE A 132 6.94 -1.75 5.31
N SER A 133 6.08 -1.38 6.25
CA SER A 133 6.24 -0.17 7.05
C SER A 133 6.80 -0.39 8.46
N VAL A 134 6.71 -1.62 9.01
CA VAL A 134 7.18 -1.97 10.35
C VAL A 134 8.44 -2.84 10.30
N THR A 135 9.42 -2.54 11.15
CA THR A 135 10.69 -3.27 11.16
C THR A 135 10.51 -4.76 11.49
N PRO A 136 11.33 -5.66 10.92
CA PRO A 136 11.29 -7.09 11.23
C PRO A 136 11.42 -7.39 12.73
N ALA A 137 12.16 -6.56 13.46
CA ALA A 137 12.36 -6.71 14.91
C ALA A 137 11.06 -6.57 15.70
N ILE A 138 10.21 -5.60 15.37
CA ILE A 138 8.87 -5.47 15.97
C ILE A 138 7.96 -6.59 15.48
N ARG A 139 7.92 -6.85 14.17
CA ARG A 139 7.03 -7.87 13.59
C ARG A 139 7.22 -9.26 14.19
N SER A 140 8.44 -9.62 14.58
CA SER A 140 8.72 -10.92 15.23
C SER A 140 8.18 -11.03 16.67
N ARG A 141 7.70 -9.92 17.25
CA ARG A 141 7.21 -9.84 18.65
C ARG A 141 5.74 -9.52 18.77
N VAL A 142 5.06 -9.37 17.65
CA VAL A 142 3.64 -9.00 17.61
C VAL A 142 2.85 -9.97 16.72
N GLN A 143 1.56 -10.08 16.96
CA GLN A 143 0.64 -10.74 16.03
C GLN A 143 0.06 -9.70 15.07
N ILE A 144 -0.13 -10.07 13.81
CA ILE A 144 -0.65 -9.16 12.78
C ILE A 144 -2.04 -9.66 12.40
N PHE A 145 -3.04 -8.76 12.51
CA PHE A 145 -4.41 -9.04 12.17
C PHE A 145 -4.90 -8.07 11.12
N GLU A 146 -5.43 -8.61 10.05
CA GLU A 146 -6.12 -7.86 9.01
C GLU A 146 -7.58 -7.64 9.41
N LEU A 147 -8.04 -6.39 9.28
CA LEU A 147 -9.43 -6.03 9.42
C LEU A 147 -10.05 -5.89 8.04
N GLU A 148 -11.26 -6.40 7.91
CA GLU A 148 -12.04 -6.33 6.68
C GLU A 148 -12.92 -5.07 6.66
N PRO A 149 -13.24 -4.50 5.49
CA PRO A 149 -14.26 -3.47 5.37
C PRO A 149 -15.57 -3.96 5.99
N LEU A 150 -16.28 -3.08 6.68
CA LEU A 150 -17.59 -3.43 7.23
C LEU A 150 -18.59 -3.68 6.11
N SER A 151 -19.45 -4.68 6.30
CA SER A 151 -20.55 -4.95 5.37
C SER A 151 -21.61 -3.84 5.44
N ASN A 152 -22.44 -3.73 4.40
CA ASN A 152 -23.57 -2.80 4.43
C ASN A 152 -24.50 -3.07 5.62
N ASP A 153 -24.68 -4.34 6.02
CA ASP A 153 -25.51 -4.72 7.16
C ASP A 153 -24.86 -4.32 8.49
N ASP A 154 -23.54 -4.37 8.61
CA ASP A 154 -22.82 -3.84 9.77
C ASP A 154 -23.00 -2.33 9.89
N ILE A 155 -22.91 -1.59 8.77
CA ILE A 155 -23.15 -0.13 8.75
C ILE A 155 -24.59 0.18 9.14
N ARG A 156 -25.60 -0.53 8.58
CA ARG A 156 -27.00 -0.35 8.96
C ARG A 156 -27.21 -0.58 10.46
N THR A 157 -26.65 -1.65 10.99
CA THR A 157 -26.71 -1.98 12.42
C THR A 157 -26.12 -0.86 13.28
N ALA A 158 -24.97 -0.32 12.87
CA ALA A 158 -24.29 0.77 13.57
C ALA A 158 -25.13 2.06 13.56
N ILE A 159 -25.72 2.42 12.42
CA ILE A 159 -26.59 3.59 12.31
C ILE A 159 -27.84 3.44 13.15
N GLN A 160 -28.52 2.29 13.10
CA GLN A 160 -29.70 2.00 13.92
C GLN A 160 -29.39 2.07 15.41
N LEU A 161 -28.21 1.56 15.83
CA LEU A 161 -27.76 1.69 17.19
C LEU A 161 -27.58 3.15 17.60
N ALA A 162 -26.98 3.98 16.74
CA ALA A 162 -26.81 5.41 17.02
C ALA A 162 -28.13 6.18 17.13
N LEU A 163 -29.17 5.75 16.40
CA LEU A 163 -30.52 6.34 16.49
C LEU A 163 -31.29 5.92 17.74
N THR A 164 -30.95 4.77 18.33
CA THR A 164 -31.69 4.18 19.50
C THR A 164 -30.95 4.35 20.82
N ASP A 165 -29.63 4.58 20.80
CA ASP A 165 -28.83 4.76 22.01
C ASP A 165 -28.91 6.22 22.48
N MET A 166 -29.77 6.49 23.48
CA MET A 166 -29.97 7.85 23.98
C MET A 166 -28.78 8.43 24.76
N GLU A 167 -27.85 7.60 25.20
CA GLU A 167 -26.65 8.07 25.95
C GLU A 167 -25.51 8.45 25.04
N ARG A 168 -25.23 7.64 24.02
CA ARG A 168 -24.07 7.83 23.12
C ARG A 168 -24.47 8.39 21.75
N GLY A 169 -25.68 8.09 21.30
CA GLY A 169 -26.25 8.53 20.03
C GLY A 169 -26.88 9.93 20.10
N PHE A 170 -28.16 9.98 19.76
CA PHE A 170 -28.95 11.22 19.81
C PHE A 170 -29.89 11.19 20.99
N ASP A 171 -29.89 12.25 21.79
CA ASP A 171 -30.77 12.44 22.99
C ASP A 171 -32.14 13.04 22.64
N PHE A 172 -32.49 13.05 21.37
CA PHE A 172 -33.74 13.51 20.79
C PHE A 172 -34.23 12.57 19.68
N PRO A 173 -35.52 12.55 19.35
CA PRO A 173 -36.04 11.63 18.35
C PRO A 173 -35.61 11.98 16.95
N VAL A 174 -35.11 10.97 16.22
CA VAL A 174 -34.68 11.05 14.80
C VAL A 174 -35.39 9.94 14.04
N GLU A 175 -36.05 10.28 12.96
CA GLU A 175 -36.61 9.34 11.99
C GLU A 175 -35.74 9.37 10.72
N LEU A 176 -35.21 8.22 10.36
CA LEU A 176 -34.38 8.04 9.17
C LEU A 176 -35.13 7.14 8.19
N ASP A 177 -35.34 7.62 6.96
CA ASP A 177 -35.97 6.83 5.90
C ASP A 177 -35.11 5.61 5.54
N ASP A 178 -35.75 4.48 5.22
CA ASP A 178 -35.06 3.25 4.83
C ASP A 178 -34.15 3.46 3.61
N GLU A 179 -34.59 4.25 2.64
CA GLU A 179 -33.79 4.61 1.44
C GLU A 179 -32.54 5.42 1.81
N ALA A 180 -32.65 6.31 2.81
CA ALA A 180 -31.52 7.08 3.32
C ALA A 180 -30.53 6.19 4.10
N LEU A 181 -31.04 5.22 4.86
CA LEU A 181 -30.23 4.22 5.56
C LEU A 181 -29.48 3.34 4.57
N ASP A 182 -30.14 2.88 3.52
CA ASP A 182 -29.50 2.08 2.46
C ASP A 182 -28.46 2.88 1.70
N PHE A 183 -28.76 4.14 1.40
CA PHE A 183 -27.84 5.02 0.70
C PHE A 183 -26.54 5.25 1.49
N ILE A 184 -26.62 5.57 2.78
CA ILE A 184 -25.43 5.77 3.62
C ILE A 184 -24.62 4.48 3.76
N ALA A 185 -25.29 3.32 3.93
CA ALA A 185 -24.62 2.04 4.07
C ALA A 185 -23.81 1.64 2.83
N ILE A 186 -24.34 1.91 1.64
CA ILE A 186 -23.68 1.60 0.36
C ILE A 186 -22.57 2.63 0.06
N SER A 187 -22.87 3.92 0.23
CA SER A 187 -21.99 5.01 -0.21
C SER A 187 -20.73 5.19 0.63
N THR A 188 -20.73 4.68 1.88
CA THR A 188 -19.56 4.76 2.77
C THR A 188 -18.55 3.64 2.57
N ASN A 189 -18.89 2.63 1.76
CA ASN A 189 -17.99 1.53 1.39
C ASN A 189 -17.27 0.88 2.59
N GLY A 190 -18.00 0.67 3.69
CA GLY A 190 -17.48 0.05 4.92
C GLY A 190 -16.74 0.99 5.88
N ASP A 191 -16.68 2.30 5.60
CA ASP A 191 -16.12 3.31 6.51
C ASP A 191 -17.20 3.82 7.48
N LEU A 192 -17.25 3.24 8.68
CA LEU A 192 -18.20 3.60 9.72
C LEU A 192 -17.98 5.02 10.25
N ARG A 193 -16.77 5.52 10.28
CA ARG A 193 -16.48 6.90 10.71
C ARG A 193 -17.13 7.90 9.76
N SER A 194 -17.01 7.66 8.47
CA SER A 194 -17.67 8.45 7.43
C SER A 194 -19.18 8.39 7.55
N ALA A 195 -19.73 7.19 7.81
CA ALA A 195 -21.16 7.00 8.01
C ALA A 195 -21.69 7.80 9.23
N TYR A 196 -21.04 7.71 10.37
CA TYR A 196 -21.42 8.48 11.54
C TYR A 196 -21.28 9.99 11.36
N ASN A 197 -20.22 10.45 10.71
CA ASN A 197 -20.03 11.89 10.44
C ASN A 197 -21.10 12.45 9.51
N SER A 198 -21.49 11.70 8.49
CA SER A 198 -22.54 12.10 7.56
C SER A 198 -23.91 12.10 8.21
N LEU A 199 -24.19 11.08 9.06
CA LEU A 199 -25.43 11.04 9.84
C LEU A 199 -25.49 12.20 10.84
N ASP A 200 -24.41 12.48 11.58
CA ASP A 200 -24.32 13.59 12.54
C ASP A 200 -24.59 14.93 11.86
N LEU A 201 -23.98 15.16 10.68
CA LEU A 201 -24.24 16.36 9.88
C LEU A 201 -25.70 16.46 9.42
N ALA A 202 -26.26 15.38 8.88
CA ALA A 202 -27.65 15.33 8.41
C ALA A 202 -28.62 15.66 9.57
N VAL A 203 -28.46 14.98 10.70
CA VAL A 203 -29.32 15.16 11.86
C VAL A 203 -29.22 16.56 12.47
N LEU A 204 -27.98 17.07 12.64
CA LEU A 204 -27.79 18.38 13.29
C LEU A 204 -28.17 19.56 12.38
N SER A 205 -28.16 19.39 11.05
CA SER A 205 -28.57 20.43 10.10
C SER A 205 -30.07 20.42 9.77
N THR A 206 -30.78 19.35 10.14
CA THR A 206 -32.21 19.24 9.87
C THR A 206 -33.03 19.84 11.02
N PRO A 207 -33.97 20.79 10.74
CA PRO A 207 -34.86 21.34 11.76
C PRO A 207 -35.83 20.26 12.26
N GLU A 208 -36.22 20.37 13.53
CA GLU A 208 -37.28 19.54 14.12
C GLU A 208 -38.68 19.97 13.61
N ASP A 209 -39.57 19.00 13.53
CA ASP A 209 -40.99 19.24 13.22
C ASP A 209 -41.76 19.77 14.45
N SER A 210 -43.09 19.93 14.34
CA SER A 210 -43.96 20.38 15.41
C SER A 210 -44.02 19.46 16.62
N LYS A 211 -43.50 18.22 16.51
CA LYS A 211 -43.45 17.20 17.59
C LYS A 211 -42.01 17.06 18.12
N GLY A 212 -41.06 17.84 17.65
CA GLY A 212 -39.66 17.74 18.03
C GLY A 212 -38.90 16.60 17.36
N ILE A 213 -39.42 16.03 16.26
CA ILE A 213 -38.80 14.93 15.52
C ILE A 213 -38.01 15.50 14.33
N ARG A 214 -36.83 14.97 14.10
CA ARG A 214 -36.01 15.30 12.90
C ARG A 214 -36.14 14.19 11.88
N HIS A 215 -36.65 14.53 10.70
CA HIS A 215 -36.89 13.60 9.60
C HIS A 215 -35.76 13.66 8.59
N ILE A 216 -35.02 12.59 8.47
CA ILE A 216 -33.86 12.47 7.57
C ILE A 216 -34.25 11.66 6.34
N THR A 217 -34.52 12.39 5.26
CA THR A 217 -34.88 11.80 3.98
C THR A 217 -33.65 11.47 3.15
N LEU A 218 -33.82 10.73 2.05
CA LEU A 218 -32.74 10.45 1.09
C LEU A 218 -32.07 11.73 0.58
N ASP A 219 -32.85 12.77 0.22
CA ASP A 219 -32.31 14.06 -0.27
C ASP A 219 -31.42 14.75 0.79
N VAL A 220 -31.83 14.75 2.05
CA VAL A 220 -31.02 15.29 3.15
C VAL A 220 -29.72 14.51 3.30
N MET A 221 -29.78 13.18 3.18
CA MET A 221 -28.62 12.31 3.32
C MET A 221 -27.65 12.48 2.14
N GLU A 222 -28.15 12.56 0.90
CA GLU A 222 -27.33 12.82 -0.30
C GLU A 222 -26.59 14.17 -0.22
N ASN A 223 -27.26 15.20 0.30
CA ASN A 223 -26.65 16.53 0.49
C ASN A 223 -25.65 16.55 1.67
N SER A 224 -25.84 15.71 2.68
CA SER A 224 -24.99 15.64 3.88
C SER A 224 -23.79 14.71 3.70
N LEU A 225 -23.91 13.71 2.85
CA LEU A 225 -22.79 12.88 2.48
C LEU A 225 -21.91 13.72 1.54
N GLN A 226 -20.92 14.41 2.13
CA GLN A 226 -19.87 14.97 1.30
C GLN A 226 -19.42 13.84 0.39
N LYS A 227 -19.53 14.02 -0.93
CA LYS A 227 -18.92 13.11 -1.89
C LYS A 227 -17.44 13.06 -1.54
N ASN A 228 -17.10 12.19 -0.63
CA ASN A 228 -15.79 11.63 -0.62
C ASN A 228 -15.73 10.91 -1.96
N TYR A 229 -15.30 11.64 -3.00
CA TYR A 229 -14.72 11.03 -4.18
C TYR A 229 -13.95 9.86 -3.61
N ILE A 230 -14.18 8.65 -4.10
CA ILE A 230 -13.55 7.42 -3.67
C ILE A 230 -12.17 7.78 -3.16
N THR A 231 -12.07 8.09 -1.87
CA THR A 231 -10.79 8.31 -1.21
C THR A 231 -10.21 6.92 -1.12
N MET A 232 -9.65 6.49 -2.25
CA MET A 232 -8.62 5.48 -2.18
C MET A 232 -7.59 6.09 -1.26
N ASP A 233 -7.48 5.52 -0.07
CA ASP A 233 -6.38 5.83 0.82
C ASP A 233 -5.12 5.69 -0.03
N LYS A 234 -4.47 6.81 -0.35
CA LYS A 234 -3.34 6.85 -1.31
C LYS A 234 -2.20 5.95 -0.86
N ASP A 235 -2.21 5.56 0.41
CA ASP A 235 -1.20 4.76 1.07
C ASP A 235 -1.75 3.42 1.62
N GLY A 236 -3.05 3.08 1.39
CA GLY A 236 -3.67 1.85 1.89
C GLY A 236 -3.53 0.63 0.98
N ASP A 237 -3.69 -0.58 1.52
CA ASP A 237 -3.59 -1.85 0.78
C ASP A 237 -4.50 -1.89 -0.46
N GLY A 238 -5.70 -1.30 -0.39
CA GLY A 238 -6.60 -1.18 -1.54
C GLY A 238 -6.03 -0.40 -2.71
N HIS A 239 -5.15 0.57 -2.47
CA HIS A 239 -4.46 1.33 -3.51
C HIS A 239 -3.41 0.46 -4.23
N TYR A 240 -2.60 -0.29 -3.46
CA TYR A 240 -1.62 -1.22 -4.02
C TYR A 240 -2.29 -2.36 -4.79
N ASP A 241 -3.46 -2.82 -4.33
CA ASP A 241 -4.24 -3.85 -5.02
C ASP A 241 -4.75 -3.37 -6.38
N VAL A 242 -5.22 -2.13 -6.49
CA VAL A 242 -5.65 -1.55 -7.77
C VAL A 242 -4.45 -1.36 -8.71
N LEU A 243 -3.31 -0.89 -8.23
CA LEU A 243 -2.08 -0.80 -9.02
C LEU A 243 -1.60 -2.18 -9.50
N SER A 244 -1.72 -3.20 -8.65
CA SER A 244 -1.40 -4.60 -8.99
C SER A 244 -2.38 -5.17 -10.01
N ALA A 245 -3.68 -4.91 -9.84
CA ALA A 245 -4.72 -5.34 -10.77
C ALA A 245 -4.54 -4.68 -12.15
N LEU A 246 -4.24 -3.37 -12.20
CA LEU A 246 -3.91 -2.65 -13.43
C LEU A 246 -2.74 -3.31 -14.18
N GLN A 247 -1.64 -3.57 -13.49
CA GLN A 247 -0.47 -4.22 -14.09
C GLN A 247 -0.80 -5.61 -14.61
N LYS A 248 -1.51 -6.43 -13.82
CA LYS A 248 -1.89 -7.79 -14.22
C LYS A 248 -2.85 -7.80 -15.41
N SER A 249 -3.77 -6.85 -15.48
CA SER A 249 -4.71 -6.70 -16.59
C SER A 249 -4.00 -6.30 -17.88
N ILE A 250 -3.07 -5.33 -17.83
CA ILE A 250 -2.25 -4.94 -18.99
C ILE A 250 -1.36 -6.11 -19.43
N ARG A 251 -0.72 -6.81 -18.49
CA ARG A 251 0.08 -8.01 -18.76
C ARG A 251 -0.74 -9.11 -19.42
N GLY A 252 -1.99 -9.29 -18.97
CA GLY A 252 -2.95 -10.22 -19.54
C GLY A 252 -3.63 -9.76 -20.83
N SER A 253 -3.33 -8.53 -21.31
CA SER A 253 -3.95 -7.93 -22.51
C SER A 253 -5.47 -7.76 -22.43
N ASP A 254 -6.01 -7.61 -21.21
CA ASP A 254 -7.40 -7.25 -21.00
C ASP A 254 -7.56 -5.73 -20.95
N VAL A 255 -7.96 -5.14 -22.09
CA VAL A 255 -8.13 -3.69 -22.22
C VAL A 255 -9.22 -3.13 -21.29
N ASN A 256 -10.34 -3.86 -21.17
CA ASN A 256 -11.48 -3.37 -20.38
C ASN A 256 -11.15 -3.36 -18.88
N ALA A 257 -10.55 -4.43 -18.37
CA ALA A 257 -10.07 -4.48 -16.99
C ALA A 257 -8.99 -3.42 -16.74
N SER A 258 -8.06 -3.23 -17.68
CA SER A 258 -7.00 -2.22 -17.59
C SER A 258 -7.57 -0.80 -17.49
N LEU A 259 -8.54 -0.45 -18.33
CA LEU A 259 -9.23 0.84 -18.29
C LEU A 259 -10.03 1.01 -17.00
N HIS A 260 -10.70 -0.04 -16.51
CA HIS A 260 -11.46 0.01 -15.26
C HIS A 260 -10.56 0.33 -14.07
N TYR A 261 -9.43 -0.38 -13.92
CA TYR A 261 -8.51 -0.12 -12.80
C TYR A 261 -7.77 1.22 -12.96
N ALA A 262 -7.45 1.63 -14.19
CA ALA A 262 -6.91 2.97 -14.43
C ALA A 262 -7.92 4.08 -14.06
N ALA A 263 -9.20 3.91 -14.40
CA ALA A 263 -10.27 4.84 -14.05
C ALA A 263 -10.41 5.02 -12.54
N ARG A 264 -10.27 3.95 -11.73
CA ARG A 264 -10.29 4.05 -10.27
C ARG A 264 -9.16 4.95 -9.74
N LEU A 265 -7.96 4.89 -10.33
CA LEU A 265 -6.83 5.75 -9.96
C LEU A 265 -7.02 7.20 -10.44
N VAL A 266 -7.66 7.38 -11.59
CA VAL A 266 -8.04 8.70 -12.13
C VAL A 266 -9.05 9.38 -11.21
N GLU A 267 -10.11 8.68 -10.80
CA GLU A 267 -11.11 9.19 -9.86
C GLU A 267 -10.51 9.51 -8.48
N ALA A 268 -9.53 8.73 -8.04
CA ALA A 268 -8.76 9.03 -6.82
C ALA A 268 -7.80 10.22 -6.96
N GLY A 269 -7.65 10.78 -8.16
CA GLY A 269 -6.73 11.90 -8.44
C GLY A 269 -5.24 11.53 -8.28
N ASP A 270 -4.89 10.23 -8.30
CA ASP A 270 -3.53 9.77 -8.06
C ASP A 270 -2.73 9.58 -9.34
N LEU A 271 -2.47 10.70 -10.00
CA LEU A 271 -1.64 10.74 -11.21
C LEU A 271 -0.18 10.29 -10.96
N PRO A 272 0.49 10.62 -9.83
CA PRO A 272 1.87 10.19 -9.61
C PRO A 272 2.05 8.65 -9.54
N SER A 273 1.22 7.95 -8.77
CA SER A 273 1.31 6.49 -8.66
C SER A 273 0.93 5.79 -9.96
N LEU A 274 -0.10 6.31 -10.65
CA LEU A 274 -0.50 5.82 -11.96
C LEU A 274 0.62 6.00 -12.99
N ALA A 275 1.25 7.17 -13.05
CA ALA A 275 2.36 7.45 -13.95
C ALA A 275 3.56 6.53 -13.68
N ARG A 276 3.96 6.38 -12.41
CA ARG A 276 5.02 5.46 -12.01
C ARG A 276 4.70 4.03 -12.43
N ARG A 277 3.48 3.55 -12.19
CA ARG A 277 3.09 2.17 -12.51
C ARG A 277 3.08 1.92 -14.02
N LEU A 278 2.50 2.81 -14.82
CA LEU A 278 2.46 2.68 -16.27
C LEU A 278 3.86 2.70 -16.88
N THR A 279 4.77 3.53 -16.35
CA THR A 279 6.18 3.53 -16.76
C THR A 279 6.83 2.17 -16.48
N VAL A 280 6.65 1.62 -15.26
CA VAL A 280 7.18 0.29 -14.92
C VAL A 280 6.64 -0.77 -15.87
N ILE A 281 5.32 -0.80 -16.13
CA ILE A 281 4.70 -1.76 -17.05
C ILE A 281 5.29 -1.66 -18.45
N ALA A 282 5.49 -0.44 -18.97
CA ALA A 282 6.05 -0.22 -20.30
C ALA A 282 7.44 -0.84 -20.46
N TYR A 283 8.27 -0.81 -19.42
CA TYR A 283 9.65 -1.36 -19.46
C TYR A 283 9.73 -2.81 -18.97
N GLU A 284 8.89 -3.24 -18.03
CA GLU A 284 8.90 -4.59 -17.46
C GLU A 284 8.10 -5.59 -18.32
N ASP A 285 6.86 -5.24 -18.71
CA ASP A 285 5.94 -6.16 -19.35
C ASP A 285 5.93 -6.06 -20.89
N ILE A 286 6.15 -4.87 -21.44
CA ILE A 286 6.26 -4.65 -22.89
C ILE A 286 7.72 -4.78 -23.32
N GLY A 287 8.62 -4.10 -22.62
CA GLY A 287 10.05 -4.26 -22.77
C GLY A 287 10.52 -4.12 -24.23
N LEU A 288 11.36 -5.05 -24.65
CA LEU A 288 11.92 -5.07 -26.00
C LEU A 288 10.94 -5.51 -27.09
N ALA A 289 9.75 -5.98 -26.75
CA ALA A 289 8.77 -6.37 -27.76
C ALA A 289 8.21 -5.18 -28.54
N ASN A 290 8.07 -3.99 -27.88
CA ASN A 290 7.62 -2.75 -28.51
C ASN A 290 8.26 -1.51 -27.84
N PRO A 291 9.50 -1.12 -28.22
CA PRO A 291 10.14 0.07 -27.67
C PRO A 291 9.40 1.39 -27.90
N ASP A 292 8.60 1.50 -28.98
CA ASP A 292 7.84 2.70 -29.28
C ASP A 292 6.78 2.96 -28.19
N ALA A 293 6.15 1.92 -27.66
CA ALA A 293 5.20 2.06 -26.55
C ALA A 293 5.84 2.64 -25.28
N GLN A 294 7.14 2.39 -25.05
CA GLN A 294 7.88 2.99 -23.93
C GLN A 294 8.01 4.51 -24.11
N VAL A 295 8.39 4.95 -25.32
CA VAL A 295 8.52 6.38 -25.66
C VAL A 295 7.18 7.07 -25.60
N HIS A 296 6.13 6.47 -26.16
CA HIS A 296 4.74 6.99 -26.10
C HIS A 296 4.30 7.15 -24.64
N THR A 297 4.56 6.15 -23.80
CA THR A 297 4.18 6.18 -22.38
C THR A 297 4.85 7.34 -21.67
N VAL A 298 6.16 7.47 -21.75
CA VAL A 298 6.90 8.54 -21.05
C VAL A 298 6.45 9.92 -21.53
N THR A 299 6.37 10.13 -22.85
CA THR A 299 5.97 11.43 -23.44
C THR A 299 4.54 11.82 -23.03
N ALA A 300 3.61 10.88 -23.09
CA ALA A 300 2.21 11.16 -22.74
C ALA A 300 2.02 11.37 -21.22
N LEU A 301 2.80 10.65 -20.37
CA LEU A 301 2.76 10.89 -18.92
C LEU A 301 3.35 12.25 -18.53
N GLU A 302 4.42 12.70 -19.17
CA GLU A 302 4.93 14.06 -18.97
C GLU A 302 3.91 15.12 -19.37
N ALA A 303 3.20 14.92 -20.48
CA ALA A 303 2.12 15.80 -20.91
C ALA A 303 0.94 15.77 -19.92
N ALA A 304 0.54 14.57 -19.44
CA ALA A 304 -0.53 14.40 -18.47
C ALA A 304 -0.23 15.12 -17.14
N GLN A 305 1.03 15.07 -16.67
CA GLN A 305 1.45 15.77 -15.45
C GLN A 305 1.40 17.30 -15.62
N ARG A 306 1.65 17.83 -16.81
CA ARG A 306 1.55 19.28 -17.11
C ARG A 306 0.12 19.76 -17.23
N ILE A 307 -0.77 18.95 -17.80
CA ILE A 307 -2.17 19.29 -18.06
C ILE A 307 -2.98 19.10 -16.76
N GLY A 308 -2.77 18.02 -16.03
CA GLY A 308 -3.57 17.67 -14.84
C GLY A 308 -4.95 17.12 -15.17
N PHE A 309 -5.66 16.70 -14.11
CA PHE A 309 -7.06 16.28 -14.23
C PHE A 309 -8.01 17.50 -14.35
N PRO A 310 -9.12 17.35 -15.10
CA PRO A 310 -9.68 16.11 -15.65
C PRO A 310 -9.10 15.68 -17.04
N GLU A 311 -8.42 16.54 -17.78
CA GLU A 311 -8.02 16.27 -19.17
C GLU A 311 -6.93 15.21 -19.30
N ALA A 312 -6.06 15.04 -18.31
CA ALA A 312 -5.02 14.01 -18.27
C ALA A 312 -5.55 12.59 -18.51
N ARG A 313 -6.83 12.33 -18.17
CA ARG A 313 -7.51 11.03 -18.42
C ARG A 313 -7.47 10.60 -19.89
N ILE A 314 -7.47 11.57 -20.83
CA ILE A 314 -7.45 11.29 -22.28
C ILE A 314 -6.12 10.64 -22.68
N LEU A 315 -5.01 11.20 -22.17
CA LEU A 315 -3.66 10.69 -22.43
C LEU A 315 -3.48 9.33 -21.77
N ILE A 316 -3.96 9.18 -20.53
CA ILE A 316 -3.90 7.92 -19.76
C ILE A 316 -4.65 6.82 -20.50
N ALA A 317 -5.84 7.09 -21.03
CA ALA A 317 -6.60 6.09 -21.79
C ALA A 317 -5.82 5.59 -23.02
N ASN A 318 -5.18 6.49 -23.77
CA ASN A 318 -4.32 6.14 -24.91
C ASN A 318 -3.16 5.22 -24.48
N ILE A 319 -2.44 5.57 -23.40
CA ILE A 319 -1.33 4.76 -22.90
C ILE A 319 -1.81 3.38 -22.46
N VAL A 320 -2.90 3.30 -21.69
CA VAL A 320 -3.43 2.04 -21.18
C VAL A 320 -3.82 1.10 -22.32
N ILE A 321 -4.47 1.61 -23.37
CA ILE A 321 -4.86 0.82 -24.54
C ILE A 321 -3.61 0.36 -25.30
N ASP A 322 -2.64 1.25 -25.56
CA ASP A 322 -1.41 0.93 -26.28
C ASP A 322 -0.63 -0.16 -25.54
N LEU A 323 -0.43 -0.01 -24.23
CA LEU A 323 0.27 -1.01 -23.40
C LEU A 323 -0.49 -2.34 -23.33
N ALA A 324 -1.83 -2.31 -23.16
CA ALA A 324 -2.63 -3.54 -23.07
C ALA A 324 -2.57 -4.36 -24.35
N LEU A 325 -2.56 -3.71 -25.54
CA LEU A 325 -2.56 -4.38 -26.83
C LEU A 325 -1.16 -4.57 -27.43
N SER A 326 -0.12 -3.98 -26.86
CA SER A 326 1.27 -4.22 -27.28
C SER A 326 1.69 -5.67 -27.04
N PRO A 327 2.57 -6.23 -27.89
CA PRO A 327 3.20 -7.53 -27.61
C PRO A 327 3.98 -7.44 -26.30
N LYS A 328 4.04 -8.56 -25.57
CA LYS A 328 4.65 -8.63 -24.23
C LYS A 328 6.02 -9.31 -24.26
N SER A 329 6.98 -8.71 -23.56
CA SER A 329 8.26 -9.35 -23.27
C SER A 329 8.87 -8.79 -21.97
N ASN A 330 9.23 -9.68 -21.09
CA ASN A 330 9.96 -9.38 -19.86
C ASN A 330 11.43 -9.83 -19.93
N SER A 331 11.94 -10.12 -21.12
CA SER A 331 13.27 -10.68 -21.33
C SER A 331 14.40 -9.83 -20.75
N ALA A 332 14.32 -8.50 -20.88
CA ALA A 332 15.29 -7.57 -20.32
C ALA A 332 15.28 -7.56 -18.79
N TYR A 333 14.10 -7.58 -18.18
CA TYR A 333 13.93 -7.71 -16.74
C TYR A 333 14.54 -9.01 -16.22
N LEU A 334 14.19 -10.15 -16.81
CA LEU A 334 14.75 -11.46 -16.46
C LEU A 334 16.27 -11.55 -16.67
N ALA A 335 16.81 -10.86 -17.69
CA ALA A 335 18.25 -10.81 -17.94
C ALA A 335 18.99 -10.11 -16.80
N MET A 336 18.46 -8.98 -16.33
CA MET A 336 19.03 -8.26 -15.18
C MET A 336 18.91 -9.07 -13.89
N ASP A 337 17.79 -9.73 -13.64
CA ASP A 337 17.60 -10.58 -12.47
C ASP A 337 18.58 -11.76 -12.45
N LYS A 338 18.81 -12.41 -13.59
CA LYS A 338 19.83 -13.46 -13.71
C LYS A 338 21.24 -12.94 -13.40
N ALA A 339 21.59 -11.77 -13.91
CA ALA A 339 22.90 -11.15 -13.66
C ALA A 339 23.06 -10.78 -12.16
N LEU A 340 22.00 -10.24 -11.53
CA LEU A 340 22.01 -9.94 -10.10
C LEU A 340 22.10 -11.21 -9.23
N ALA A 341 21.40 -12.27 -9.61
CA ALA A 341 21.47 -13.55 -8.91
C ALA A 341 22.89 -14.16 -8.99
N ASP A 342 23.52 -14.06 -10.17
CA ASP A 342 24.87 -14.54 -10.37
C ASP A 342 25.89 -13.72 -9.55
N LEU A 343 25.76 -12.41 -9.51
CA LEU A 343 26.55 -11.52 -8.67
C LEU A 343 26.42 -11.86 -7.17
N ARG A 344 25.18 -12.13 -6.70
CA ARG A 344 24.94 -12.54 -5.29
C ARG A 344 25.58 -13.88 -4.97
N LYS A 345 25.60 -14.80 -5.93
CA LYS A 345 26.20 -16.14 -5.77
C LYS A 345 27.70 -16.13 -5.77
N ASN A 346 28.32 -15.36 -6.68
CA ASN A 346 29.76 -15.40 -6.94
C ASN A 346 30.54 -14.24 -6.28
N GLY A 347 29.83 -13.22 -5.76
CA GLY A 347 30.43 -11.99 -5.24
C GLY A 347 31.04 -11.10 -6.34
N ASN A 348 31.79 -10.10 -5.92
CA ASN A 348 32.50 -9.21 -6.85
C ASN A 348 33.74 -9.91 -7.42
N LEU A 349 33.59 -10.56 -8.57
CA LEU A 349 34.71 -11.15 -9.29
C LEU A 349 35.63 -10.06 -9.88
N PRO A 350 36.94 -10.31 -9.98
CA PRO A 350 37.87 -9.31 -10.53
C PRO A 350 37.57 -9.06 -12.01
N ILE A 351 37.51 -7.78 -12.37
CA ILE A 351 37.37 -7.35 -13.78
C ILE A 351 38.63 -7.78 -14.55
N PRO A 352 38.50 -8.33 -15.78
CA PRO A 352 39.64 -8.66 -16.66
C PRO A 352 40.58 -7.46 -16.84
N ARG A 353 41.88 -7.70 -16.78
CA ARG A 353 42.89 -6.60 -16.76
C ARG A 353 42.80 -5.68 -17.97
N HIS A 354 42.58 -6.21 -19.16
CA HIS A 354 42.43 -5.43 -20.39
C HIS A 354 41.22 -4.49 -20.40
N LEU A 355 40.18 -4.77 -19.58
CA LEU A 355 39.00 -3.92 -19.47
C LEU A 355 39.10 -2.85 -18.36
N ARG A 356 40.15 -2.89 -17.54
CA ARG A 356 40.32 -1.92 -16.45
C ARG A 356 40.75 -0.57 -17.01
N ASP A 357 40.40 0.51 -16.30
CA ASP A 357 40.76 1.86 -16.68
C ASP A 357 42.30 2.02 -16.78
N GLY A 358 42.74 2.57 -17.90
CA GLY A 358 44.14 2.85 -18.23
C GLY A 358 44.54 4.32 -18.20
N HIS A 359 43.63 5.24 -17.81
CA HIS A 359 43.81 6.68 -17.98
C HIS A 359 44.47 7.39 -16.78
N TYR A 360 44.91 6.67 -15.75
CA TYR A 360 45.62 7.25 -14.62
C TYR A 360 47.11 6.90 -14.55
N ALA A 361 47.90 7.75 -13.90
CA ALA A 361 49.32 7.53 -13.73
C ALA A 361 49.60 6.22 -12.96
N GLY A 362 50.46 5.34 -13.50
CA GLY A 362 50.75 4.02 -12.93
C GLY A 362 49.87 2.88 -13.42
N SER A 363 48.81 3.14 -14.19
CA SER A 363 47.92 2.10 -14.73
C SER A 363 48.64 1.05 -15.58
N LYS A 364 49.67 1.49 -16.35
CA LYS A 364 50.53 0.60 -17.18
C LYS A 364 51.40 -0.31 -16.33
N GLU A 365 51.92 0.16 -15.20
CA GLU A 365 52.75 -0.63 -14.28
C GLU A 365 51.90 -1.76 -13.60
N LEU A 366 50.59 -1.51 -13.43
CA LEU A 366 49.62 -2.49 -12.92
C LEU A 366 49.10 -3.43 -14.01
N GLY A 367 49.51 -3.25 -15.27
CA GLY A 367 49.06 -4.05 -16.42
C GLY A 367 47.60 -3.83 -16.79
N ASN A 368 46.99 -2.66 -16.45
CA ASN A 368 45.64 -2.31 -16.81
C ASN A 368 45.54 -1.81 -18.24
N ALA A 369 44.43 -2.07 -18.91
CA ALA A 369 44.16 -1.72 -20.32
C ALA A 369 45.19 -2.25 -21.34
N GLN A 370 46.07 -3.17 -20.93
CA GLN A 370 46.97 -3.84 -21.86
C GLN A 370 46.20 -4.89 -22.66
N ASP A 371 46.52 -5.00 -23.95
CA ASP A 371 45.94 -5.98 -24.89
C ASP A 371 44.42 -5.80 -25.14
N TYR A 372 43.82 -4.65 -24.80
CA TYR A 372 42.45 -4.33 -25.19
C TYR A 372 42.35 -4.13 -26.71
N LEU A 373 41.54 -4.97 -27.35
CA LEU A 373 41.26 -4.86 -28.77
C LEU A 373 40.07 -3.91 -28.97
N TYR A 374 40.34 -2.75 -29.63
CA TYR A 374 39.31 -1.72 -29.84
C TYR A 374 38.37 -2.10 -31.00
N PRO A 375 37.08 -2.44 -30.77
CA PRO A 375 36.20 -3.01 -31.80
C PRO A 375 36.05 -2.14 -33.04
N HIS A 376 36.04 -0.80 -32.92
CA HIS A 376 35.92 0.10 -34.07
C HIS A 376 37.14 0.07 -35.03
N SER A 377 38.25 -0.55 -34.64
CA SER A 377 39.42 -0.75 -35.52
C SER A 377 39.30 -2.03 -36.35
N TYR A 378 38.21 -2.79 -36.21
CA TYR A 378 38.00 -4.09 -36.88
C TYR A 378 36.78 -4.06 -37.81
N PRO A 379 36.76 -4.90 -38.86
CA PRO A 379 35.63 -5.01 -39.77
C PRO A 379 34.33 -5.32 -39.01
N GLY A 380 33.26 -4.59 -39.36
CA GLY A 380 31.97 -4.75 -38.70
C GLY A 380 31.91 -4.23 -37.26
N ASN A 381 32.92 -3.48 -36.80
CA ASN A 381 33.07 -2.96 -35.45
C ASN A 381 32.97 -4.07 -34.38
N TRP A 382 33.52 -5.25 -34.69
CA TRP A 382 33.53 -6.40 -33.82
C TRP A 382 34.85 -7.12 -33.80
N VAL A 383 35.26 -7.63 -32.65
CA VAL A 383 36.46 -8.44 -32.45
C VAL A 383 36.26 -9.44 -31.34
N LYS A 384 36.77 -10.65 -31.51
CA LYS A 384 36.66 -11.70 -30.47
C LYS A 384 37.60 -11.38 -29.33
N GLN A 385 37.08 -11.12 -28.17
CA GLN A 385 37.79 -10.99 -26.89
C GLN A 385 36.82 -11.30 -25.73
N ASP A 386 37.35 -11.63 -24.56
CA ASP A 386 36.56 -11.94 -23.37
C ASP A 386 36.21 -10.67 -22.60
N TYR A 387 34.94 -10.51 -22.20
CA TYR A 387 34.45 -9.35 -21.44
C TYR A 387 34.04 -9.70 -20.01
N LEU A 388 33.74 -10.97 -19.73
CA LEU A 388 33.39 -11.44 -18.42
C LEU A 388 34.61 -12.00 -17.66
N PRO A 389 34.57 -11.98 -16.31
CA PRO A 389 35.54 -12.71 -15.51
C PRO A 389 35.54 -14.20 -15.85
N ASP A 390 36.72 -14.85 -15.80
CA ASP A 390 36.94 -16.25 -16.20
C ASP A 390 35.94 -17.22 -15.58
N LYS A 391 35.61 -17.02 -14.32
CA LYS A 391 34.68 -17.90 -13.59
C LYS A 391 33.24 -17.91 -14.17
N ILE A 392 32.86 -16.84 -14.86
CA ILE A 392 31.51 -16.65 -15.42
C ILE A 392 31.56 -16.34 -16.93
N LYS A 393 32.65 -16.65 -17.59
CA LYS A 393 32.88 -16.33 -19.03
C LYS A 393 31.79 -16.86 -19.95
N ASP A 394 31.16 -17.97 -19.61
CA ASP A 394 30.10 -18.64 -20.37
C ASP A 394 28.67 -18.22 -19.95
N ALA A 395 28.54 -17.21 -19.07
CA ALA A 395 27.24 -16.75 -18.60
C ALA A 395 26.40 -16.17 -19.75
N ASN A 396 25.15 -16.58 -19.83
CA ASN A 396 24.15 -16.09 -20.78
C ASN A 396 22.92 -15.59 -20.04
N TYR A 397 22.85 -14.29 -19.84
CA TYR A 397 21.76 -13.65 -19.09
C TYR A 397 20.55 -13.34 -19.95
N PHE A 398 20.80 -12.85 -21.20
CA PHE A 398 19.76 -12.40 -22.10
C PHE A 398 19.33 -13.51 -23.07
N THR A 399 18.04 -13.85 -23.03
CA THR A 399 17.38 -14.75 -23.98
C THR A 399 16.25 -13.93 -24.64
N PRO A 400 16.37 -13.62 -25.95
CA PRO A 400 15.37 -12.85 -26.68
C PRO A 400 14.02 -13.58 -26.71
N ASN A 401 12.94 -12.78 -26.72
CA ASN A 401 11.60 -13.28 -26.97
C ASN A 401 11.22 -13.07 -28.45
N GLU A 402 10.38 -13.92 -28.99
CA GLU A 402 9.99 -13.85 -30.42
C GLU A 402 8.72 -13.01 -30.67
N ASN A 403 8.05 -12.53 -29.61
CA ASN A 403 6.74 -11.88 -29.72
C ASN A 403 6.79 -10.51 -30.41
N GLY A 404 7.91 -9.77 -30.30
CA GLY A 404 8.08 -8.45 -30.86
C GLY A 404 8.99 -8.43 -32.10
N LYS A 405 8.69 -7.59 -33.11
CA LYS A 405 9.55 -7.44 -34.29
C LYS A 405 10.94 -6.96 -33.94
N TYR A 406 11.05 -5.96 -33.05
CA TYR A 406 12.30 -5.38 -32.63
C TYR A 406 13.16 -6.40 -31.87
N GLU A 407 12.58 -7.11 -30.93
CA GLU A 407 13.33 -8.09 -30.13
C GLU A 407 13.79 -9.28 -30.95
N ARG A 408 12.99 -9.74 -31.92
CA ARG A 408 13.45 -10.74 -32.89
C ARG A 408 14.69 -10.30 -33.68
N ALA A 409 14.74 -9.03 -34.11
CA ALA A 409 15.92 -8.49 -34.79
C ALA A 409 17.15 -8.46 -33.88
N LEU A 410 16.97 -8.13 -32.60
CA LEU A 410 18.04 -8.23 -31.60
C LEU A 410 18.51 -9.66 -31.39
N GLY A 411 17.58 -10.62 -31.35
CA GLY A 411 17.87 -12.06 -31.28
C GLY A 411 18.74 -12.54 -32.44
N MET A 412 18.32 -12.23 -33.67
CA MET A 412 19.13 -12.55 -34.88
C MET A 412 20.53 -11.95 -34.85
N THR A 413 20.66 -10.73 -34.30
CA THR A 413 21.97 -10.07 -34.15
C THR A 413 22.81 -10.78 -33.09
N LYS A 414 22.22 -11.13 -31.96
CA LYS A 414 22.88 -11.88 -30.91
C LYS A 414 23.37 -13.23 -31.38
N ASP A 415 22.55 -13.99 -32.11
CA ASP A 415 22.93 -15.30 -32.64
C ASP A 415 24.14 -15.20 -33.60
N LYS A 416 24.14 -14.19 -34.49
CA LYS A 416 25.30 -13.92 -35.35
C LYS A 416 26.58 -13.64 -34.56
N ILE A 417 26.46 -12.84 -33.48
CA ILE A 417 27.63 -12.53 -32.62
C ILE A 417 28.07 -13.79 -31.87
N ASP A 418 27.15 -14.57 -31.35
CA ASP A 418 27.50 -15.81 -30.63
C ASP A 418 28.13 -16.86 -31.54
N ASP A 419 27.75 -16.93 -32.81
CA ASP A 419 28.42 -17.77 -33.79
C ASP A 419 29.85 -17.29 -34.12
N LEU A 420 30.08 -15.97 -34.17
CA LEU A 420 31.43 -15.41 -34.36
C LEU A 420 32.33 -15.66 -33.14
N LYS A 421 31.79 -15.86 -31.96
CA LYS A 421 32.55 -16.18 -30.74
C LYS A 421 33.04 -17.63 -30.68
N LYS A 422 32.36 -18.54 -31.37
CA LYS A 422 32.77 -19.95 -31.49
C LYS A 422 34.06 -20.05 -32.33
#